data_d7d7a4dbb1af96a7112e00d30cb2c235
#
_entry.id   d7d7a4dbb1af96a7112e00d30cb2c235
#
_cell.length_a   1.000
_cell.length_b   1.000
_cell.length_c   1.000
_cell.angle_alpha   90.00
_cell.angle_beta   90.00
_cell.angle_gamma   90.00
#
_symmetry.space_group_name_H-M   'P 1'
#
loop_
_entity.id
_entity.type
_entity.pdbx_description
1 polymer ?
#
loop_
_entity_poly.entity_id
_entity_poly.type
_entity_poly.pdbx_seq_one_letter_code
_entity_poly.pdbx_strand_id
1 'polypeptide(L)'
;MEKDFGTGAVKITPAHDPNDYDCGKRNNLQFITIFTDDGNVAHNCGQFSGMKRFDARKAVLAALEEKGLYRETKDNPMVVPVCNRSKDIVEPIIKPQWYVKCGDMAVEVSR
;
A
#
# COMPACT_ATOMS: atom_id res chain seq x y z
N MET A 1 -3.80 15.04 -9.22
CA MET A 1 -2.95 15.60 -8.14
C MET A 1 -2.83 17.09 -8.36
N GLU A 2 -3.24 17.88 -7.40
CA GLU A 2 -3.20 19.33 -7.50
C GLU A 2 -1.83 19.82 -7.05
N LYS A 3 -1.13 20.56 -7.92
CA LYS A 3 0.23 21.07 -7.65
C LYS A 3 0.25 22.12 -6.53
N ASP A 4 -0.88 22.79 -6.34
CA ASP A 4 -1.04 23.89 -5.39
C ASP A 4 -1.52 23.42 -4.01
N PHE A 5 -1.69 22.10 -3.81
CA PHE A 5 -2.08 21.54 -2.53
C PHE A 5 -0.86 21.24 -1.65
N GLY A 6 -0.81 21.84 -0.47
CA GLY A 6 0.29 21.69 0.48
C GLY A 6 1.63 22.19 -0.06
N THR A 7 2.65 21.34 -0.05
CA THR A 7 4.00 21.65 -0.53
C THR A 7 4.23 21.26 -1.99
N GLY A 8 3.26 20.64 -2.64
CA GLY A 8 3.42 20.02 -3.96
C GLY A 8 4.20 18.70 -3.98
N ALA A 9 4.82 18.32 -2.86
CA ALA A 9 5.47 17.03 -2.72
C ALA A 9 4.44 15.96 -2.32
N VAL A 10 4.50 14.79 -2.95
CA VAL A 10 3.58 13.69 -2.69
C VAL A 10 4.33 12.39 -2.48
N LYS A 11 3.90 11.60 -1.49
CA LYS A 11 4.35 10.22 -1.27
C LYS A 11 3.52 9.31 -2.19
N ILE A 12 4.19 8.43 -2.92
CA ILE A 12 3.57 7.44 -3.80
C ILE A 12 4.11 6.06 -3.43
N THR A 13 3.19 5.12 -3.15
CA THR A 13 3.51 3.72 -2.77
C THR A 13 2.89 2.74 -3.77
N PRO A 14 3.51 2.53 -4.93
CA PRO A 14 2.92 1.77 -6.04
C PRO A 14 2.60 0.31 -5.71
N ALA A 15 3.31 -0.28 -4.75
CA ALA A 15 3.11 -1.67 -4.37
C ALA A 15 1.91 -1.91 -3.44
N HIS A 16 1.34 -0.86 -2.82
CA HIS A 16 0.34 -1.00 -1.76
C HIS A 16 -0.90 -0.12 -1.92
N ASP A 17 -1.04 0.58 -3.03
CA ASP A 17 -2.20 1.41 -3.34
C ASP A 17 -2.53 1.33 -4.84
N PRO A 18 -3.79 1.04 -5.23
CA PRO A 18 -4.17 0.92 -6.64
C PRO A 18 -3.99 2.19 -7.46
N ASN A 19 -4.27 3.37 -6.89
CA ASN A 19 -4.09 4.65 -7.59
C ASN A 19 -2.60 4.98 -7.75
N ASP A 20 -1.81 4.70 -6.73
CA ASP A 20 -0.35 4.86 -6.76
C ASP A 20 0.29 3.86 -7.72
N TYR A 21 -0.29 2.65 -7.89
CA TYR A 21 0.15 1.66 -8.86
C TYR A 21 0.12 2.21 -10.29
N ASP A 22 -1.01 2.78 -10.70
CA ASP A 22 -1.16 3.36 -12.03
C ASP A 22 -0.22 4.57 -12.23
N CYS A 23 -0.06 5.38 -11.21
CA CYS A 23 0.90 6.49 -11.22
C CYS A 23 2.34 5.97 -11.35
N GLY A 24 2.69 4.93 -10.60
CA GLY A 24 3.99 4.28 -10.63
C GLY A 24 4.33 3.71 -12.00
N LYS A 25 3.36 3.05 -12.65
CA LYS A 25 3.52 2.55 -14.03
C LYS A 25 3.77 3.66 -15.04
N ARG A 26 2.98 4.73 -14.99
CA ARG A 26 3.13 5.86 -15.91
C ARG A 26 4.47 6.59 -15.77
N ASN A 27 5.02 6.62 -14.55
CA ASN A 27 6.25 7.36 -14.24
C ASN A 27 7.47 6.46 -14.02
N ASN A 28 7.37 5.17 -14.32
CA ASN A 28 8.48 4.21 -14.21
C ASN A 28 9.08 4.16 -12.80
N LEU A 29 8.23 4.24 -11.75
CA LEU A 29 8.67 4.20 -10.36
C LEU A 29 8.97 2.76 -9.93
N GLN A 30 9.87 2.61 -8.97
CA GLN A 30 10.18 1.32 -8.37
C GLN A 30 9.01 0.84 -7.49
N PHE A 31 8.66 -0.44 -7.62
CA PHE A 31 7.63 -1.08 -6.81
C PHE A 31 8.30 -1.81 -5.64
N ILE A 32 8.23 -1.20 -4.46
CA ILE A 32 8.85 -1.75 -3.24
C ILE A 32 7.75 -2.31 -2.35
N THR A 33 7.72 -3.64 -2.22
CA THR A 33 6.80 -4.32 -1.31
C THR A 33 7.41 -4.35 0.10
N ILE A 34 6.65 -3.81 1.06
CA ILE A 34 7.10 -3.71 2.45
C ILE A 34 6.28 -4.57 3.43
N PHE A 35 5.29 -5.31 2.94
CA PHE A 35 4.48 -6.21 3.76
C PHE A 35 4.61 -7.66 3.31
N THR A 36 4.57 -8.57 4.28
CA THR A 36 4.39 -9.99 4.06
C THR A 36 2.91 -10.34 3.91
N ASP A 37 2.61 -11.58 3.52
CA ASP A 37 1.24 -12.05 3.35
C ASP A 37 0.40 -11.98 4.63
N ASP A 38 1.05 -12.09 5.79
CA ASP A 38 0.41 -12.00 7.12
C ASP A 38 0.28 -10.57 7.62
N GLY A 39 0.63 -9.56 6.81
CA GLY A 39 0.55 -8.15 7.15
C GLY A 39 1.63 -7.67 8.13
N ASN A 40 2.73 -8.40 8.24
CA ASN A 40 3.91 -7.96 8.95
C ASN A 40 4.85 -7.16 8.03
N VAL A 41 5.73 -6.37 8.61
CA VAL A 41 6.74 -5.62 7.86
C VAL A 41 7.79 -6.57 7.30
N ALA A 42 8.08 -6.46 6.00
CA ALA A 42 9.00 -7.32 5.30
C ALA A 42 10.47 -7.12 5.72
N HIS A 43 11.30 -8.10 5.39
CA HIS A 43 12.73 -8.14 5.76
C HIS A 43 13.59 -7.01 5.18
N ASN A 44 13.11 -6.33 4.14
CA ASN A 44 13.79 -5.20 3.49
C ASN A 44 13.58 -3.84 4.17
N CYS A 45 12.96 -3.81 5.36
CA CYS A 45 12.59 -2.58 6.06
C CYS A 45 13.51 -2.27 7.26
N GLY A 46 14.73 -2.78 7.27
CA GLY A 46 15.74 -2.47 8.30
C GLY A 46 15.25 -2.77 9.72
N GLN A 47 15.37 -1.78 10.61
CA GLN A 47 15.01 -1.92 12.03
C GLN A 47 13.52 -2.22 12.30
N PHE A 48 12.64 -2.02 11.32
CA PHE A 48 11.21 -2.27 11.45
C PHE A 48 10.79 -3.66 10.95
N SER A 49 11.73 -4.44 10.40
CA SER A 49 11.47 -5.77 9.84
C SER A 49 10.85 -6.72 10.85
N GLY A 50 9.84 -7.48 10.45
CA GLY A 50 9.15 -8.45 11.27
C GLY A 50 8.11 -7.89 12.24
N MET A 51 8.00 -6.57 12.39
CA MET A 51 6.97 -5.95 13.23
C MET A 51 5.59 -6.11 12.60
N LYS A 52 4.55 -6.20 13.44
CA LYS A 52 3.18 -6.03 12.98
C LYS A 52 2.99 -4.60 12.44
N ARG A 53 2.24 -4.42 11.35
CA ARG A 53 2.10 -3.12 10.67
C ARG A 53 1.68 -1.96 11.57
N PHE A 54 0.79 -2.18 12.55
CA PHE A 54 0.36 -1.13 13.46
C PHE A 54 1.38 -0.82 14.56
N ASP A 55 2.19 -1.78 14.96
CA ASP A 55 3.31 -1.56 15.88
C ASP A 55 4.45 -0.83 15.15
N ALA A 56 4.73 -1.22 13.90
CA ALA A 56 5.67 -0.52 13.03
C ALA A 56 5.27 0.95 12.81
N ARG A 57 3.98 1.24 12.65
CA ARG A 57 3.48 2.62 12.52
C ARG A 57 3.91 3.47 13.71
N LYS A 58 3.76 2.96 14.93
CA LYS A 58 4.18 3.66 16.16
C LYS A 58 5.70 3.82 16.21
N ALA A 59 6.43 2.74 15.88
CA ALA A 59 7.89 2.75 15.89
C ALA A 59 8.49 3.74 14.87
N VAL A 60 7.89 3.84 13.68
CA VAL A 60 8.30 4.82 12.65
C VAL A 60 8.07 6.25 13.13
N LEU A 61 6.93 6.54 13.76
CA LEU A 61 6.66 7.88 14.32
C LEU A 61 7.67 8.25 15.39
N ALA A 62 7.98 7.33 16.32
CA ALA A 62 8.99 7.55 17.34
C ALA A 62 10.40 7.80 16.75
N ALA A 63 10.78 7.03 15.73
CA ALA A 63 12.06 7.22 15.06
C ALA A 63 12.13 8.55 14.28
N LEU A 64 11.02 9.03 13.74
CA LEU A 64 10.94 10.34 13.09
C LEU A 64 11.05 11.48 14.12
N GLU A 65 10.41 11.33 15.28
CA GLU A 65 10.48 12.28 16.38
C GLU A 65 11.92 12.41 16.93
N GLU A 66 12.59 11.28 17.14
CA GLU A 66 14.01 11.25 17.55
C GLU A 66 14.93 11.99 16.56
N LYS A 67 14.62 11.92 15.28
CA LYS A 67 15.36 12.63 14.22
C LYS A 67 14.92 14.08 14.01
N GLY A 68 13.94 14.58 14.77
CA GLY A 68 13.39 15.92 14.61
C GLY A 68 12.61 16.13 13.30
N LEU A 69 12.13 15.04 12.67
CA LEU A 69 11.42 15.08 11.39
C LEU A 69 9.90 14.98 11.56
N TYR A 70 9.43 14.60 12.74
CA TYR A 70 7.99 14.55 13.05
C TYR A 70 7.45 15.95 13.29
N ARG A 71 6.29 16.27 12.71
CA ARG A 71 5.60 17.55 12.92
C ARG A 71 4.32 17.38 13.71
N GLU A 72 3.38 16.65 13.15
CA GLU A 72 2.06 16.46 13.76
C GLU A 72 1.35 15.22 13.18
N THR A 73 0.35 14.75 13.92
CA THR A 73 -0.63 13.77 13.43
C THR A 73 -1.99 14.45 13.36
N LYS A 74 -2.65 14.36 12.20
CA LYS A 74 -4.02 14.84 11.99
C LYS A 74 -4.96 13.68 11.73
N ASP A 75 -6.19 13.79 12.20
CA ASP A 75 -7.23 12.84 11.87
C ASP A 75 -7.56 12.94 10.37
N ASN A 76 -7.61 11.78 9.74
CA ASN A 76 -8.01 11.65 8.33
C ASN A 76 -9.10 10.58 8.22
N PRO A 77 -10.38 10.96 8.36
CA PRO A 77 -11.49 10.02 8.23
C PRO A 77 -11.47 9.34 6.87
N MET A 78 -11.42 8.02 6.85
CA MET A 78 -11.39 7.23 5.63
C MET A 78 -12.08 5.89 5.86
N VAL A 79 -12.62 5.32 4.79
CA VAL A 79 -13.15 3.96 4.79
C VAL A 79 -12.02 3.00 4.44
N VAL A 80 -11.74 2.05 5.32
CA VAL A 80 -10.75 1.01 5.07
C VAL A 80 -11.44 -0.35 4.94
N PRO A 81 -11.02 -1.20 3.99
CA PRO A 81 -11.57 -2.53 3.83
C PRO A 81 -11.17 -3.42 5.01
N VAL A 82 -12.11 -4.22 5.48
CA VAL A 82 -11.93 -5.13 6.61
C VAL A 82 -12.26 -6.56 6.18
N CYS A 83 -11.45 -7.52 6.57
CA CYS A 83 -11.70 -8.93 6.32
C CYS A 83 -12.92 -9.43 7.10
N ASN A 84 -13.90 -10.02 6.42
CA ASN A 84 -15.11 -10.53 7.06
C ASN A 84 -14.85 -11.64 8.08
N ARG A 85 -13.80 -12.42 7.90
CA ARG A 85 -13.44 -13.56 8.78
C ARG A 85 -12.64 -13.11 9.99
N SER A 86 -11.50 -12.46 9.77
CA SER A 86 -10.56 -12.07 10.84
C SER A 86 -10.89 -10.72 11.49
N LYS A 87 -11.74 -9.91 10.85
CA LYS A 87 -12.00 -8.50 11.22
C LYS A 87 -10.76 -7.61 11.18
N ASP A 88 -9.71 -8.07 10.52
CA ASP A 88 -8.48 -7.32 10.34
C ASP A 88 -8.55 -6.40 9.11
N ILE A 89 -7.79 -5.32 9.11
CA ILE A 89 -7.72 -4.39 7.98
C ILE A 89 -6.98 -5.07 6.83
N VAL A 90 -7.53 -4.95 5.62
CA VAL A 90 -6.95 -5.52 4.39
C VAL A 90 -5.97 -4.52 3.79
N GLU A 91 -4.78 -5.02 3.44
CA GLU A 91 -3.76 -4.26 2.73
C GLU A 91 -3.62 -4.76 1.29
N PRO A 92 -3.60 -3.89 0.28
CA PRO A 92 -3.31 -4.28 -1.10
C PRO A 92 -1.87 -4.79 -1.25
N ILE A 93 -1.70 -5.93 -1.90
CA ILE A 93 -0.39 -6.52 -2.20
C ILE A 93 -0.37 -6.94 -3.66
N ILE A 94 0.72 -6.65 -4.37
CA ILE A 94 0.95 -7.14 -5.72
C ILE A 94 1.43 -8.59 -5.66
N LYS A 95 0.63 -9.51 -6.20
CA LYS A 95 0.95 -10.93 -6.29
C LYS A 95 0.58 -11.50 -7.66
N PRO A 96 1.34 -12.49 -8.15
CA PRO A 96 0.90 -13.29 -9.30
C PRO A 96 -0.43 -13.97 -8.98
N GLN A 97 -1.37 -13.86 -9.92
CA GLN A 97 -2.70 -14.46 -9.81
C GLN A 97 -2.96 -15.36 -11.03
N TRP A 98 -3.68 -16.45 -10.80
CA TRP A 98 -4.18 -17.29 -11.89
C TRP A 98 -5.46 -16.69 -12.45
N TYR A 99 -5.47 -16.47 -13.76
CA TYR A 99 -6.67 -16.03 -14.50
C TYR A 99 -6.92 -16.96 -15.67
N VAL A 100 -8.19 -17.25 -15.94
CA VAL A 100 -8.62 -17.94 -17.16
C VAL A 100 -8.94 -16.89 -18.22
N LYS A 101 -8.29 -16.99 -19.37
CA LYS A 101 -8.59 -16.13 -20.53
C LYS A 101 -9.89 -16.60 -21.20
N CYS A 102 -11.00 -16.01 -20.78
CA CYS A 102 -12.35 -16.43 -21.23
C CYS A 102 -12.86 -15.71 -22.48
N GLY A 103 -12.11 -14.79 -23.08
CA GLY A 103 -12.57 -13.95 -24.19
C GLY A 103 -13.10 -14.75 -25.38
N ASP A 104 -12.35 -15.75 -25.83
CA ASP A 104 -12.73 -16.56 -26.98
C ASP A 104 -13.99 -17.43 -26.69
N MET A 105 -14.06 -17.99 -25.45
CA MET A 105 -15.23 -18.75 -25.00
C MET A 105 -16.49 -17.87 -24.92
N ALA A 106 -16.34 -16.62 -24.45
CA ALA A 106 -17.45 -15.68 -24.34
C ALA A 106 -18.03 -15.34 -25.74
N VAL A 107 -17.20 -15.22 -26.75
CA VAL A 107 -17.63 -14.97 -28.14
C VAL A 107 -18.41 -16.18 -28.70
N GLU A 108 -18.00 -17.40 -28.40
CA GLU A 108 -18.72 -18.61 -28.84
C GLU A 108 -20.10 -18.72 -28.16
N VAL A 109 -20.22 -18.43 -26.89
CA VAL A 109 -21.48 -18.53 -26.14
C VAL A 109 -22.46 -17.41 -26.51
N SER A 110 -21.98 -16.25 -26.96
CA SER A 110 -22.82 -15.10 -27.33
C SER A 110 -23.29 -15.08 -28.76
N ARG A 111 -22.98 -16.11 -29.55
CA ARG A 111 -23.49 -16.35 -30.90
C ARG A 111 -24.77 -17.21 -30.88
#